data_0a076283b05310dd14d6228981f4da9f
#
_entry.id   0a076283b05310dd14d6228981f4da9f
#
_cell.length_a   1.000
_cell.length_b   1.000
_cell.length_c   1.000
_cell.angle_alpha   90.00
_cell.angle_beta   90.00
_cell.angle_gamma   90.00
#
_symmetry.space_group_name_H-M   'P 1'
#
loop_
_entity.id
_entity.type
_entity.pdbx_description
1 polymer ?
#
loop_
_entity_poly.entity_id
_entity_poly.type
_entity_poly.pdbx_seq_one_letter_code
_entity_poly.pdbx_strand_id
1 'polypeptide(L)'
;LIHGGGNSWWNYLRQAKALSKEYHVILPTLDGHGEEYNTEYVSTIDSAQKLISYINQNCNGQLFLLCGVSLGGQIVIEMLSLKADISQKAIIDGSICYPQPKLEKFCIATVRLFGGLMFSRFSCKCQMVLLRLFPNMRFTKEIENYYIHDMPLLKKNTLYNMYRTYMAEYQLKEDISKTKAQIMYCYGSKEMKCVKKSAQLFKELVPSCQIYEAKGYNHGYLAIYLPDEWLKVVVPFLNTKESL
;
A
#
# COMPACT_ATOMS: atom_id res chain seq x y z
N LEU A 1 -8.72 3.32 0.92
CA LEU A 1 -7.74 2.32 0.48
C LEU A 1 -6.53 3.05 -0.11
N ILE A 2 -5.31 2.82 0.42
CA ILE A 2 -4.08 3.56 0.08
C ILE A 2 -3.21 2.71 -0.83
N HIS A 3 -2.85 3.27 -2.00
CA HIS A 3 -2.08 2.58 -3.03
C HIS A 3 -0.61 2.35 -2.64
N GLY A 4 0.07 1.44 -3.35
CA GLY A 4 1.51 1.19 -3.23
C GLY A 4 2.36 2.25 -3.92
N GLY A 5 3.66 2.29 -3.58
CA GLY A 5 4.61 3.19 -4.21
C GLY A 5 4.69 2.99 -5.73
N GLY A 6 4.75 4.08 -6.48
CA GLY A 6 4.74 4.09 -7.92
C GLY A 6 3.36 3.94 -8.57
N ASN A 7 2.34 3.54 -7.83
CA ASN A 7 0.95 3.45 -8.32
C ASN A 7 0.18 4.75 -8.00
N SER A 8 -1.13 4.71 -8.18
CA SER A 8 -2.05 5.78 -7.82
C SER A 8 -3.38 5.17 -7.34
N TRP A 9 -4.39 6.00 -7.11
CA TRP A 9 -5.72 5.57 -6.66
C TRP A 9 -6.30 4.40 -7.45
N TRP A 10 -6.03 4.27 -8.73
CA TRP A 10 -6.52 3.19 -9.61
C TRP A 10 -6.00 1.80 -9.22
N ASN A 11 -5.00 1.72 -8.34
CA ASN A 11 -4.51 0.44 -7.79
C ASN A 11 -5.66 -0.38 -7.16
N TYR A 12 -6.59 0.31 -6.49
CA TYR A 12 -7.75 -0.29 -5.84
C TYR A 12 -9.08 -0.06 -6.58
N LEU A 13 -9.05 0.39 -7.84
CA LEU A 13 -10.26 0.74 -8.60
C LEU A 13 -11.28 -0.40 -8.66
N ARG A 14 -10.82 -1.64 -8.88
CA ARG A 14 -11.69 -2.81 -8.99
C ARG A 14 -12.32 -3.18 -7.65
N GLN A 15 -11.54 -3.16 -6.59
CA GLN A 15 -12.02 -3.38 -5.22
C GLN A 15 -12.99 -2.28 -4.80
N ALA A 16 -12.67 -1.04 -5.11
CA ALA A 16 -13.54 0.09 -4.80
C ALA A 16 -14.89 -0.01 -5.51
N LYS A 17 -14.92 -0.39 -6.80
CA LYS A 17 -16.17 -0.65 -7.55
C LYS A 17 -17.04 -1.74 -6.88
N ALA A 18 -16.43 -2.76 -6.31
CA ALA A 18 -17.16 -3.81 -5.58
C ALA A 18 -17.66 -3.33 -4.22
N LEU A 19 -16.80 -2.69 -3.42
CA LEU A 19 -17.10 -2.23 -2.08
C LEU A 19 -18.05 -1.02 -2.06
N SER A 20 -18.08 -0.20 -3.10
CA SER A 20 -18.95 0.99 -3.19
C SER A 20 -20.45 0.68 -3.19
N LYS A 21 -20.83 -0.59 -3.34
CA LYS A 21 -22.21 -1.04 -3.19
C LYS A 21 -22.72 -0.93 -1.76
N GLU A 22 -21.82 -0.99 -0.77
CA GLU A 22 -22.14 -1.03 0.66
C GLU A 22 -21.43 0.08 1.46
N TYR A 23 -20.32 0.61 0.93
CA TYR A 23 -19.45 1.55 1.63
C TYR A 23 -19.18 2.80 0.81
N HIS A 24 -19.00 3.94 1.48
CA HIS A 24 -18.35 5.09 0.88
C HIS A 24 -16.85 4.82 0.82
N VAL A 25 -16.30 4.66 -0.38
CA VAL A 25 -14.89 4.27 -0.59
C VAL A 25 -14.06 5.47 -1.00
N ILE A 26 -12.98 5.74 -0.25
CA ILE A 26 -12.03 6.83 -0.51
C ILE A 26 -10.73 6.21 -1.04
N LEU A 27 -10.27 6.69 -2.19
CA LEU A 27 -9.03 6.30 -2.85
C LEU A 27 -8.13 7.54 -2.97
N PRO A 28 -7.26 7.81 -2.00
CA PRO A 28 -6.35 8.95 -2.11
C PRO A 28 -5.26 8.69 -3.16
N THR A 29 -4.83 9.74 -3.84
CA THR A 29 -3.56 9.79 -4.56
C THR A 29 -2.51 10.41 -3.64
N LEU A 30 -1.41 9.71 -3.39
CA LEU A 30 -0.31 10.22 -2.59
C LEU A 30 0.49 11.27 -3.37
N ASP A 31 1.06 12.23 -2.65
CA ASP A 31 1.96 13.23 -3.22
C ASP A 31 3.04 12.57 -4.09
N GLY A 32 3.40 13.21 -5.19
CA GLY A 32 4.38 12.72 -6.15
C GLY A 32 3.91 11.58 -7.06
N HIS A 33 2.65 11.13 -6.95
CA HIS A 33 2.08 10.02 -7.71
C HIS A 33 0.89 10.48 -8.56
N GLY A 34 0.63 9.80 -9.67
CA GLY A 34 -0.54 10.02 -10.52
C GLY A 34 -0.84 11.50 -10.77
N GLU A 35 -2.04 11.95 -10.48
CA GLU A 35 -2.49 13.35 -10.66
C GLU A 35 -1.74 14.33 -9.75
N GLU A 36 -1.21 13.85 -8.60
CA GLU A 36 -0.44 14.64 -7.63
C GLU A 36 1.09 14.62 -7.91
N TYR A 37 1.52 14.25 -9.11
CA TYR A 37 2.93 14.13 -9.49
C TYR A 37 3.74 15.43 -9.33
N ASN A 38 3.09 16.58 -9.27
CA ASN A 38 3.74 17.89 -9.08
C ASN A 38 3.96 18.24 -7.61
N THR A 39 3.22 17.64 -6.68
CA THR A 39 3.41 17.79 -5.25
C THR A 39 4.56 16.87 -4.82
N GLU A 40 5.51 17.38 -4.05
CA GLU A 40 6.66 16.57 -3.63
C GLU A 40 6.24 15.53 -2.58
N TYR A 41 6.58 14.26 -2.83
CA TYR A 41 6.49 13.24 -1.79
C TYR A 41 7.60 13.43 -0.77
N VAL A 42 7.26 13.67 0.48
CA VAL A 42 8.20 13.94 1.57
C VAL A 42 8.56 12.65 2.31
N SER A 43 7.57 12.01 2.93
CA SER A 43 7.79 10.79 3.72
C SER A 43 6.50 10.03 4.02
N THR A 44 6.64 8.80 4.55
CA THR A 44 5.54 8.02 5.11
C THR A 44 4.81 8.77 6.22
N ILE A 45 5.57 9.45 7.10
CA ILE A 45 5.01 10.20 8.23
C ILE A 45 4.20 11.41 7.74
N ASP A 46 4.74 12.19 6.80
CA ASP A 46 4.04 13.34 6.21
C ASP A 46 2.73 12.91 5.53
N SER A 47 2.78 11.83 4.74
CA SER A 47 1.58 11.27 4.10
C SER A 47 0.53 10.81 5.13
N ALA A 48 0.96 10.16 6.21
CA ALA A 48 0.07 9.74 7.28
C ALA A 48 -0.60 10.93 7.98
N GLN A 49 0.13 12.00 8.27
CA GLN A 49 -0.39 13.22 8.88
C GLN A 49 -1.41 13.94 7.99
N LYS A 50 -1.14 14.04 6.69
CA LYS A 50 -2.06 14.62 5.71
C LYS A 50 -3.37 13.84 5.63
N LEU A 51 -3.28 12.51 5.58
CA LEU A 51 -4.46 11.64 5.56
C LEU A 51 -5.25 11.70 6.87
N ILE A 52 -4.59 11.75 8.03
CA ILE A 52 -5.24 11.94 9.33
C ILE A 52 -5.99 13.29 9.35
N SER A 53 -5.35 14.36 8.86
CA SER A 53 -6.00 15.68 8.77
C SER A 53 -7.25 15.62 7.90
N TYR A 54 -7.16 15.00 6.73
CA TYR A 54 -8.32 14.81 5.85
C TYR A 54 -9.45 14.03 6.54
N ILE A 55 -9.13 12.94 7.24
CA ILE A 55 -10.12 12.11 7.94
C ILE A 55 -10.78 12.89 9.07
N ASN A 56 -10.02 13.69 9.81
CA ASN A 56 -10.57 14.54 10.87
C ASN A 56 -11.56 15.59 10.32
N GLN A 57 -11.27 16.16 9.16
CA GLN A 57 -12.08 17.20 8.56
C GLN A 57 -13.32 16.67 7.81
N ASN A 58 -13.21 15.49 7.18
CA ASN A 58 -14.21 15.02 6.23
C ASN A 58 -14.91 13.71 6.63
N CYS A 59 -14.41 13.01 7.66
CA CYS A 59 -14.89 11.67 8.05
C CYS A 59 -15.16 11.56 9.57
N ASN A 60 -15.45 12.67 10.23
CA ASN A 60 -15.68 12.72 11.70
C ASN A 60 -14.54 12.08 12.51
N GLY A 61 -13.32 12.12 11.98
CA GLY A 61 -12.11 11.65 12.66
C GLY A 61 -11.90 10.13 12.70
N GLN A 62 -12.80 9.32 12.17
CA GLN A 62 -12.71 7.86 12.22
C GLN A 62 -13.22 7.22 10.92
N LEU A 63 -12.63 6.08 10.55
CA LEU A 63 -13.05 5.25 9.43
C LEU A 63 -13.51 3.86 9.91
N PHE A 64 -14.37 3.22 9.13
CA PHE A 64 -14.68 1.80 9.33
C PHE A 64 -13.45 0.93 8.97
N LEU A 65 -12.86 1.16 7.79
CA LEU A 65 -11.68 0.42 7.31
C LEU A 65 -10.58 1.37 6.86
N LEU A 66 -9.36 1.10 7.30
CA LEU A 66 -8.14 1.67 6.77
C LEU A 66 -7.31 0.54 6.13
N CYS A 67 -7.00 0.65 4.83
CA CYS A 67 -6.31 -0.42 4.11
C CYS A 67 -5.21 0.17 3.22
N GLY A 68 -4.07 -0.52 3.12
CA GLY A 68 -2.99 -0.11 2.24
C GLY A 68 -2.09 -1.26 1.83
N VAL A 69 -1.49 -1.14 0.63
CA VAL A 69 -0.52 -2.10 0.10
C VAL A 69 0.87 -1.48 0.03
N SER A 70 1.90 -2.23 0.42
CA SER A 70 3.29 -1.80 0.33
C SER A 70 3.54 -0.47 1.05
N LEU A 71 3.91 0.60 0.34
CA LEU A 71 4.00 1.96 0.88
C LEU A 71 2.71 2.38 1.59
N GLY A 72 1.55 2.14 0.97
CA GLY A 72 0.26 2.43 1.56
C GLY A 72 0.01 1.70 2.87
N GLY A 73 0.46 0.44 2.97
CA GLY A 73 0.37 -0.32 4.21
C GLY A 73 1.29 0.22 5.32
N GLN A 74 2.48 0.74 4.98
CA GLN A 74 3.32 1.41 5.98
C GLN A 74 2.70 2.73 6.44
N ILE A 75 2.04 3.48 5.54
CA ILE A 75 1.26 4.67 5.91
C ILE A 75 0.12 4.29 6.87
N VAL A 76 -0.57 3.16 6.63
CA VAL A 76 -1.59 2.63 7.56
C VAL A 76 -0.99 2.36 8.94
N ILE A 77 0.17 1.70 9.02
CA ILE A 77 0.88 1.45 10.29
C ILE A 77 1.16 2.78 11.01
N GLU A 78 1.67 3.76 10.29
CA GLU A 78 2.00 5.07 10.86
C GLU A 78 0.74 5.80 11.35
N MET A 79 -0.35 5.80 10.58
CA MET A 79 -1.62 6.41 10.97
C MET A 79 -2.19 5.79 12.26
N LEU A 80 -2.15 4.46 12.37
CA LEU A 80 -2.59 3.73 13.58
C LEU A 80 -1.70 4.05 14.80
N SER A 81 -0.40 4.27 14.58
CA SER A 81 0.53 4.67 15.64
C SER A 81 0.29 6.11 16.12
N LEU A 82 -0.06 7.01 15.20
CA LEU A 82 -0.32 8.44 15.51
C LEU A 82 -1.70 8.67 16.10
N LYS A 83 -2.69 7.88 15.71
CA LYS A 83 -4.08 8.00 16.16
C LYS A 83 -4.69 6.61 16.37
N ALA A 84 -4.67 6.13 17.60
CA ALA A 84 -5.03 4.76 17.99
C ALA A 84 -6.47 4.34 17.62
N ASP A 85 -7.39 5.30 17.51
CA ASP A 85 -8.81 5.11 17.21
C ASP A 85 -9.22 5.56 15.81
N ILE A 86 -8.27 5.74 14.89
CA ILE A 86 -8.53 6.29 13.55
C ILE A 86 -9.41 5.37 12.69
N SER A 87 -9.43 4.07 12.97
CA SER A 87 -10.29 3.13 12.26
C SER A 87 -10.72 1.97 13.17
N GLN A 88 -11.87 1.37 12.83
CA GLN A 88 -12.36 0.15 13.51
C GLN A 88 -11.58 -1.08 13.02
N LYS A 89 -11.26 -1.12 11.73
CA LYS A 89 -10.51 -2.22 11.10
C LYS A 89 -9.35 -1.69 10.29
N ALA A 90 -8.27 -2.49 10.18
CA ALA A 90 -7.15 -2.16 9.34
C ALA A 90 -6.60 -3.37 8.59
N ILE A 91 -6.17 -3.15 7.34
CA ILE A 91 -5.50 -4.15 6.52
C ILE A 91 -4.16 -3.59 6.06
N ILE A 92 -3.10 -4.30 6.38
CA ILE A 92 -1.73 -3.97 6.00
C ILE A 92 -1.26 -5.07 5.05
N ASP A 93 -0.97 -4.74 3.79
CA ASP A 93 -0.57 -5.73 2.79
C ASP A 93 0.86 -5.49 2.30
N GLY A 94 1.74 -6.48 2.50
CA GLY A 94 3.09 -6.52 1.94
C GLY A 94 4.03 -5.39 2.40
N SER A 95 3.86 -4.83 3.59
CA SER A 95 4.67 -3.70 4.05
C SER A 95 5.92 -4.12 4.81
N ILE A 96 6.91 -3.23 4.88
CA ILE A 96 8.06 -3.36 5.78
C ILE A 96 7.93 -2.33 6.91
N CYS A 97 8.35 -2.69 8.12
CA CYS A 97 8.21 -1.84 9.28
C CYS A 97 9.50 -1.71 10.12
N TYR A 98 10.65 -2.06 9.52
CA TYR A 98 11.98 -1.83 10.11
C TYR A 98 13.00 -1.52 9.00
N PRO A 99 14.12 -0.83 9.32
CA PRO A 99 15.05 -0.33 8.30
C PRO A 99 15.71 -1.43 7.45
N GLN A 100 15.76 -1.17 6.13
CA GLN A 100 16.36 -2.00 5.09
C GLN A 100 17.36 -1.19 4.24
N PRO A 101 18.44 -0.62 4.81
CA PRO A 101 19.31 0.33 4.10
C PRO A 101 20.06 -0.29 2.91
N LYS A 102 20.30 -1.61 2.92
CA LYS A 102 20.90 -2.29 1.76
C LYS A 102 19.93 -2.38 0.59
N LEU A 103 18.65 -2.65 0.87
CA LEU A 103 17.59 -2.72 -0.13
C LEU A 103 17.33 -1.34 -0.72
N GLU A 104 17.27 -0.32 0.12
CA GLU A 104 17.14 1.08 -0.29
C GLU A 104 18.25 1.49 -1.27
N LYS A 105 19.52 1.28 -0.92
CA LYS A 105 20.67 1.60 -1.78
C LYS A 105 20.59 0.89 -3.13
N PHE A 106 20.17 -0.38 -3.14
CA PHE A 106 19.98 -1.14 -4.37
C PHE A 106 18.86 -0.52 -5.25
N CYS A 107 17.71 -0.19 -4.65
CA CYS A 107 16.60 0.43 -5.38
C CYS A 107 16.96 1.81 -5.92
N ILE A 108 17.62 2.65 -5.13
CA ILE A 108 18.08 3.98 -5.56
C ILE A 108 19.10 3.87 -6.70
N ALA A 109 20.08 2.96 -6.60
CA ALA A 109 21.04 2.73 -7.68
C ALA A 109 20.35 2.28 -8.97
N THR A 110 19.36 1.38 -8.86
CA THR A 110 18.55 0.93 -10.01
C THR A 110 17.79 2.08 -10.67
N VAL A 111 17.11 2.90 -9.88
CA VAL A 111 16.39 4.09 -10.40
C VAL A 111 17.36 5.11 -11.00
N ARG A 112 18.52 5.30 -10.40
CA ARG A 112 19.54 6.22 -10.91
C ARG A 112 20.04 5.83 -12.28
N LEU A 113 20.30 4.53 -12.48
CA LEU A 113 20.85 3.98 -13.71
C LEU A 113 19.79 3.77 -14.79
N PHE A 114 18.64 3.23 -14.42
CA PHE A 114 17.64 2.71 -15.36
C PHE A 114 16.29 3.42 -15.28
N GLY A 115 16.06 4.32 -14.32
CA GLY A 115 14.75 4.92 -14.07
C GLY A 115 14.15 5.62 -15.29
N GLY A 116 14.96 6.35 -16.04
CA GLY A 116 14.51 7.00 -17.29
C GLY A 116 13.99 6.01 -18.35
N LEU A 117 14.59 4.82 -18.42
CA LEU A 117 14.10 3.76 -19.30
C LEU A 117 12.90 3.04 -18.69
N MET A 118 13.00 2.62 -17.42
CA MET A 118 11.97 1.83 -16.73
C MET A 118 10.60 2.53 -16.73
N PHE A 119 10.59 3.82 -16.47
CA PHE A 119 9.38 4.64 -16.40
C PHE A 119 9.07 5.41 -17.68
N SER A 120 9.74 5.11 -18.80
CA SER A 120 9.38 5.69 -20.10
C SER A 120 8.02 5.16 -20.56
N ARG A 121 7.26 5.99 -21.29
CA ARG A 121 5.97 5.61 -21.86
C ARG A 121 6.04 4.36 -22.74
N PHE A 122 7.15 4.23 -23.48
CA PHE A 122 7.42 3.04 -24.31
C PHE A 122 7.59 1.78 -23.43
N SER A 123 8.45 1.86 -22.42
CA SER A 123 8.69 0.74 -21.49
C SER A 123 7.40 0.33 -20.75
N CYS A 124 6.61 1.28 -20.28
CA CYS A 124 5.33 0.99 -19.63
C CYS A 124 4.37 0.25 -20.57
N LYS A 125 4.30 0.60 -21.86
CA LYS A 125 3.53 -0.14 -22.85
C LYS A 125 4.06 -1.58 -23.02
N CYS A 126 5.38 -1.74 -23.14
CA CYS A 126 6.00 -3.08 -23.22
C CYS A 126 5.72 -3.92 -21.98
N GLN A 127 5.80 -3.33 -20.78
CA GLN A 127 5.45 -4.00 -19.52
C GLN A 127 4.00 -4.50 -19.53
N MET A 128 3.04 -3.69 -19.98
CA MET A 128 1.63 -4.11 -20.06
C MET A 128 1.44 -5.25 -21.07
N VAL A 129 2.12 -5.21 -22.22
CA VAL A 129 2.08 -6.32 -23.19
C VAL A 129 2.66 -7.60 -22.57
N LEU A 130 3.79 -7.49 -21.87
CA LEU A 130 4.43 -8.62 -21.20
C LEU A 130 3.54 -9.23 -20.10
N LEU A 131 2.89 -8.39 -19.30
CA LEU A 131 1.98 -8.84 -18.25
C LEU A 131 0.79 -9.64 -18.79
N ARG A 132 0.34 -9.37 -20.03
CA ARG A 132 -0.74 -10.14 -20.68
C ARG A 132 -0.37 -11.58 -20.95
N LEU A 133 0.92 -11.94 -20.98
CA LEU A 133 1.38 -13.33 -21.11
C LEU A 133 1.13 -14.14 -19.82
N PHE A 134 0.88 -13.45 -18.70
CA PHE A 134 0.60 -14.08 -17.41
C PHE A 134 -0.89 -13.92 -17.08
N PRO A 135 -1.73 -14.96 -17.20
CA PRO A 135 -3.19 -14.85 -17.04
C PRO A 135 -3.62 -14.21 -15.73
N ASN A 136 -2.89 -14.46 -14.65
CA ASN A 136 -3.20 -13.96 -13.31
C ASN A 136 -2.60 -12.57 -13.00
N MET A 137 -1.97 -11.90 -13.97
CA MET A 137 -1.37 -10.57 -13.82
C MET A 137 -1.96 -9.54 -14.79
N ARG A 138 -3.12 -9.84 -15.36
CA ARG A 138 -3.76 -8.97 -16.35
C ARG A 138 -4.49 -7.82 -15.67
N PHE A 139 -4.20 -6.62 -16.11
CA PHE A 139 -5.01 -5.45 -15.82
C PHE A 139 -6.18 -5.32 -16.79
N THR A 140 -7.23 -4.61 -16.36
CA THR A 140 -8.25 -4.12 -17.30
C THR A 140 -7.64 -3.04 -18.20
N LYS A 141 -8.22 -2.83 -19.36
CA LYS A 141 -7.77 -1.79 -20.30
C LYS A 141 -7.76 -0.40 -19.65
N GLU A 142 -8.70 -0.14 -18.76
CA GLU A 142 -8.81 1.08 -17.98
C GLU A 142 -7.56 1.29 -17.11
N ILE A 143 -7.17 0.28 -16.31
CA ILE A 143 -6.00 0.33 -15.44
C ILE A 143 -4.69 0.40 -16.25
N GLU A 144 -4.59 -0.34 -17.38
CA GLU A 144 -3.44 -0.22 -18.28
C GLU A 144 -3.24 1.21 -18.77
N ASN A 145 -4.32 1.90 -19.11
CA ASN A 145 -4.26 3.30 -19.57
C ASN A 145 -3.76 4.23 -18.45
N TYR A 146 -4.27 4.09 -17.23
CA TYR A 146 -3.76 4.84 -16.08
C TYR A 146 -2.29 4.55 -15.81
N TYR A 147 -1.89 3.28 -15.80
CA TYR A 147 -0.48 2.91 -15.61
C TYR A 147 0.44 3.55 -16.64
N ILE A 148 0.10 3.45 -17.94
CA ILE A 148 0.89 4.03 -19.05
C ILE A 148 0.92 5.56 -18.99
N HIS A 149 -0.10 6.20 -18.43
CA HIS A 149 -0.15 7.64 -18.24
C HIS A 149 0.68 8.08 -17.04
N ASP A 150 0.48 7.47 -15.88
CA ASP A 150 0.98 7.96 -14.59
C ASP A 150 2.45 7.60 -14.32
N MET A 151 2.88 6.37 -14.70
CA MET A 151 4.24 5.92 -14.42
C MET A 151 5.33 6.85 -14.98
N PRO A 152 5.21 7.40 -16.21
CA PRO A 152 6.18 8.36 -16.74
C PRO A 152 6.21 9.71 -16.01
N LEU A 153 5.19 10.04 -15.21
CA LEU A 153 5.12 11.29 -14.46
C LEU A 153 5.91 11.22 -13.14
N LEU A 154 6.28 10.02 -12.68
CA LEU A 154 7.06 9.83 -11.46
C LEU A 154 8.43 10.51 -11.56
N LYS A 155 8.65 11.49 -10.70
CA LYS A 155 9.93 12.22 -10.62
C LYS A 155 10.96 11.39 -9.85
N LYS A 156 12.24 11.51 -10.24
CA LYS A 156 13.34 10.80 -9.55
C LYS A 156 13.40 11.15 -8.06
N ASN A 157 13.16 12.42 -7.70
CA ASN A 157 13.14 12.83 -6.29
C ASN A 157 12.03 12.15 -5.50
N THR A 158 10.83 12.00 -6.07
CA THR A 158 9.74 11.22 -5.47
C THR A 158 10.18 9.79 -5.17
N LEU A 159 10.80 9.12 -6.15
CA LEU A 159 11.29 7.75 -5.98
C LEU A 159 12.40 7.65 -4.93
N TYR A 160 13.34 8.61 -4.90
CA TYR A 160 14.42 8.63 -3.91
C TYR A 160 13.88 8.86 -2.49
N ASN A 161 12.99 9.84 -2.30
CA ASN A 161 12.38 10.11 -1.01
C ASN A 161 11.52 8.92 -0.55
N MET A 162 10.75 8.34 -1.46
CA MET A 162 9.94 7.15 -1.17
C MET A 162 10.81 5.98 -0.71
N TYR A 163 11.84 5.59 -1.47
CA TYR A 163 12.69 4.46 -1.06
C TYR A 163 13.45 4.74 0.23
N ARG A 164 13.96 5.96 0.40
CA ARG A 164 14.67 6.35 1.63
C ARG A 164 13.75 6.25 2.84
N THR A 165 12.59 6.90 2.81
CA THR A 165 11.69 6.97 3.96
C THR A 165 10.98 5.65 4.23
N TYR A 166 10.58 4.92 3.18
CA TYR A 166 9.93 3.63 3.29
C TYR A 166 10.88 2.50 3.70
N MET A 167 12.10 2.45 3.12
CA MET A 167 13.01 1.31 3.31
C MET A 167 14.10 1.57 4.33
N ALA A 168 14.69 2.77 4.39
CA ALA A 168 15.88 2.98 5.23
C ALA A 168 15.59 3.66 6.57
N GLU A 169 14.63 4.59 6.60
CA GLU A 169 14.40 5.44 7.77
C GLU A 169 13.22 4.97 8.65
N TYR A 170 12.27 4.22 8.09
CA TYR A 170 11.09 3.83 8.85
C TYR A 170 11.38 2.76 9.89
N GLN A 171 10.93 3.01 11.10
CA GLN A 171 10.98 2.09 12.23
C GLN A 171 9.59 2.00 12.87
N LEU A 172 9.11 0.77 13.09
CA LEU A 172 7.88 0.50 13.82
C LEU A 172 7.94 1.11 15.22
N LYS A 173 6.91 1.87 15.57
CA LYS A 173 6.80 2.57 16.85
C LYS A 173 6.03 1.70 17.85
N GLU A 174 6.42 1.78 19.13
CA GLU A 174 5.72 1.07 20.22
C GLU A 174 4.27 1.54 20.40
N ASP A 175 3.98 2.79 20.02
CA ASP A 175 2.64 3.39 20.08
C ASP A 175 1.59 2.61 19.27
N ILE A 176 2.00 1.80 18.29
CA ILE A 176 1.11 0.90 17.55
C ILE A 176 0.35 -0.07 18.47
N SER A 177 0.93 -0.43 19.62
CA SER A 177 0.29 -1.31 20.62
C SER A 177 -0.97 -0.70 21.23
N LYS A 178 -1.16 0.63 21.13
CA LYS A 178 -2.33 1.34 21.62
C LYS A 178 -3.51 1.32 20.65
N THR A 179 -3.33 0.82 19.43
CA THR A 179 -4.39 0.80 18.41
C THR A 179 -5.62 0.06 18.88
N LYS A 180 -6.79 0.60 18.57
CA LYS A 180 -8.09 -0.02 18.85
C LYS A 180 -8.63 -0.80 17.65
N ALA A 181 -7.97 -0.73 16.50
CA ALA A 181 -8.43 -1.40 15.31
C ALA A 181 -8.24 -2.93 15.38
N GLN A 182 -9.19 -3.67 14.85
CA GLN A 182 -8.95 -5.06 14.46
C GLN A 182 -8.04 -5.07 13.23
N ILE A 183 -6.93 -5.78 13.26
CA ILE A 183 -5.91 -5.72 12.22
C ILE A 183 -5.71 -7.07 11.55
N MET A 184 -5.66 -7.06 10.21
CA MET A 184 -5.17 -8.15 9.39
C MET A 184 -3.90 -7.71 8.66
N TYR A 185 -2.80 -8.41 8.88
CA TYR A 185 -1.54 -8.20 8.17
C TYR A 185 -1.38 -9.29 7.11
N CYS A 186 -1.39 -8.89 5.83
CA CYS A 186 -1.35 -9.79 4.69
C CYS A 186 0.05 -9.78 4.05
N TYR A 187 0.50 -10.92 3.54
CA TYR A 187 1.66 -11.00 2.66
C TYR A 187 1.63 -12.26 1.80
N GLY A 188 2.35 -12.28 0.70
CA GLY A 188 2.51 -13.45 -0.13
C GLY A 188 3.52 -14.47 0.43
N SER A 189 3.29 -15.77 0.28
CA SER A 189 4.24 -16.78 0.77
C SER A 189 5.59 -16.75 0.06
N LYS A 190 5.67 -16.14 -1.13
CA LYS A 190 6.91 -15.90 -1.90
C LYS A 190 7.49 -14.50 -1.67
N GLU A 191 6.99 -13.78 -0.67
CA GLU A 191 7.42 -12.43 -0.31
C GLU A 191 8.87 -12.41 0.20
N MET A 192 9.51 -11.24 0.11
CA MET A 192 10.83 -11.01 0.69
C MET A 192 10.86 -11.30 2.19
N LYS A 193 11.97 -11.82 2.70
CA LYS A 193 12.15 -12.13 4.13
C LYS A 193 11.88 -10.93 5.05
N CYS A 194 12.22 -9.71 4.60
CA CYS A 194 11.99 -8.49 5.37
C CYS A 194 10.49 -8.21 5.59
N VAL A 195 9.63 -8.50 4.62
CA VAL A 195 8.16 -8.33 4.76
C VAL A 195 7.61 -9.34 5.76
N LYS A 196 8.00 -10.62 5.65
CA LYS A 196 7.58 -11.66 6.61
C LYS A 196 8.03 -11.34 8.03
N LYS A 197 9.28 -10.88 8.18
CA LYS A 197 9.80 -10.44 9.49
C LYS A 197 9.05 -9.22 10.01
N SER A 198 8.67 -8.29 9.14
CA SER A 198 7.86 -7.13 9.53
C SER A 198 6.50 -7.53 10.09
N ALA A 199 5.82 -8.51 9.47
CA ALA A 199 4.56 -9.04 9.97
C ALA A 199 4.71 -9.68 11.36
N GLN A 200 5.82 -10.36 11.62
CA GLN A 200 6.13 -10.96 12.92
C GLN A 200 6.38 -9.87 13.98
N LEU A 201 7.26 -8.90 13.70
CA LEU A 201 7.54 -7.77 14.60
C LEU A 201 6.27 -6.95 14.90
N PHE A 202 5.42 -6.76 13.90
CA PHE A 202 4.14 -6.10 14.10
C PHE A 202 3.24 -6.89 15.06
N LYS A 203 3.15 -8.22 14.87
CA LYS A 203 2.35 -9.09 15.74
C LYS A 203 2.89 -9.17 17.16
N GLU A 204 4.19 -9.02 17.39
CA GLU A 204 4.78 -8.95 18.74
C GLU A 204 4.26 -7.73 19.51
N LEU A 205 4.09 -6.57 18.84
CA LEU A 205 3.53 -5.36 19.47
C LEU A 205 2.01 -5.34 19.49
N VAL A 206 1.33 -6.03 18.55
CA VAL A 206 -0.13 -6.13 18.45
C VAL A 206 -0.52 -7.61 18.39
N PRO A 207 -0.57 -8.33 19.52
CA PRO A 207 -0.84 -9.78 19.55
C PRO A 207 -2.20 -10.18 18.96
N SER A 208 -3.18 -9.28 18.98
CA SER A 208 -4.51 -9.50 18.36
C SER A 208 -4.48 -9.46 16.82
N CYS A 209 -3.39 -8.99 16.20
CA CYS A 209 -3.27 -8.91 14.74
C CYS A 209 -3.41 -10.30 14.11
N GLN A 210 -4.29 -10.44 13.13
CA GLN A 210 -4.42 -11.64 12.31
C GLN A 210 -3.37 -11.62 11.20
N ILE A 211 -2.61 -12.70 11.04
CA ILE A 211 -1.67 -12.85 9.92
C ILE A 211 -2.34 -13.68 8.83
N TYR A 212 -2.39 -13.14 7.61
CA TYR A 212 -2.84 -13.85 6.43
C TYR A 212 -1.69 -14.04 5.43
N GLU A 213 -1.26 -15.29 5.25
CA GLU A 213 -0.26 -15.66 4.25
C GLU A 213 -0.95 -16.13 2.97
N ALA A 214 -0.84 -15.35 1.89
CA ALA A 214 -1.36 -15.70 0.57
C ALA A 214 -0.44 -16.73 -0.11
N LYS A 215 -0.80 -18.01 -0.04
CA LYS A 215 0.03 -19.13 -0.54
C LYS A 215 0.26 -19.05 -2.05
N GLY A 216 1.51 -19.12 -2.45
CA GLY A 216 1.94 -19.15 -3.86
C GLY A 216 2.13 -17.76 -4.49
N TYR A 217 1.81 -16.68 -3.79
CA TYR A 217 1.84 -15.31 -4.30
C TYR A 217 3.05 -14.51 -3.83
N ASN A 218 3.41 -13.51 -4.62
CA ASN A 218 4.46 -12.51 -4.35
C ASN A 218 3.86 -11.23 -3.75
N HIS A 219 4.70 -10.17 -3.71
CA HIS A 219 4.41 -8.86 -3.15
C HIS A 219 3.13 -8.21 -3.69
N GLY A 220 2.18 -7.90 -2.80
CA GLY A 220 0.94 -7.19 -3.12
C GLY A 220 0.05 -7.87 -4.17
N TYR A 221 0.30 -9.14 -4.47
CA TYR A 221 -0.26 -9.84 -5.64
C TYR A 221 -1.79 -9.86 -5.63
N LEU A 222 -2.40 -10.13 -4.46
CA LEU A 222 -3.85 -10.14 -4.33
C LEU A 222 -4.44 -8.75 -4.57
N ALA A 223 -3.90 -7.75 -3.89
CA ALA A 223 -4.42 -6.37 -3.97
C ALA A 223 -4.25 -5.76 -5.37
N ILE A 224 -3.17 -6.10 -6.08
CA ILE A 224 -2.84 -5.47 -7.37
C ILE A 224 -3.46 -6.23 -8.54
N TYR A 225 -3.39 -7.56 -8.56
CA TYR A 225 -3.74 -8.35 -9.74
C TYR A 225 -5.03 -9.16 -9.60
N LEU A 226 -5.38 -9.61 -8.38
CA LEU A 226 -6.47 -10.54 -8.12
C LEU A 226 -7.54 -9.94 -7.18
N PRO A 227 -8.27 -8.88 -7.61
CA PRO A 227 -9.23 -8.18 -6.76
C PRO A 227 -10.33 -9.10 -6.22
N ASP A 228 -10.78 -10.09 -7.00
CA ASP A 228 -11.83 -11.01 -6.56
C ASP A 228 -11.31 -11.94 -5.45
N GLU A 229 -10.06 -12.42 -5.55
CA GLU A 229 -9.44 -13.22 -4.50
C GLU A 229 -9.15 -12.36 -3.25
N TRP A 230 -8.74 -11.10 -3.45
CA TRP A 230 -8.59 -10.16 -2.36
C TRP A 230 -9.91 -9.94 -1.63
N LEU A 231 -11.02 -9.73 -2.34
CA LEU A 231 -12.36 -9.57 -1.77
C LEU A 231 -12.82 -10.82 -0.99
N LYS A 232 -12.51 -12.03 -1.47
CA LYS A 232 -12.82 -13.28 -0.74
C LYS A 232 -12.14 -13.36 0.62
N VAL A 233 -10.97 -12.75 0.78
CA VAL A 233 -10.23 -12.68 2.04
C VAL A 233 -10.73 -11.54 2.92
N VAL A 234 -10.95 -10.38 2.31
CA VAL A 234 -11.22 -9.13 3.03
C VAL A 234 -12.67 -9.06 3.50
N VAL A 235 -13.65 -9.42 2.68
CA VAL A 235 -15.07 -9.30 3.06
C VAL A 235 -15.43 -10.12 4.30
N PRO A 236 -14.99 -11.38 4.47
CA PRO A 236 -15.18 -12.08 5.75
C PRO A 236 -14.57 -11.34 6.94
N PHE A 237 -13.36 -10.79 6.80
CA PHE A 237 -12.72 -9.99 7.85
C PHE A 237 -13.53 -8.73 8.19
N LEU A 238 -14.10 -8.04 7.19
CA LEU A 238 -14.96 -6.87 7.44
C LEU A 238 -16.21 -7.23 8.24
N ASN A 239 -16.74 -8.43 8.06
CA ASN A 239 -17.95 -8.92 8.72
C ASN A 239 -17.71 -9.55 10.09
N THR A 240 -16.45 -9.67 10.56
CA THR A 240 -16.19 -10.14 11.93
C THR A 240 -16.75 -9.13 12.93
N LYS A 241 -17.59 -9.60 13.87
CA LYS A 241 -18.05 -8.76 14.98
C LYS A 241 -16.87 -8.52 15.95
N GLU A 242 -16.88 -7.37 16.61
CA GLU A 242 -15.99 -7.17 17.75
C GLU A 242 -16.27 -8.29 18.77
N SER A 243 -15.23 -9.04 19.13
CA SER A 243 -15.29 -9.85 20.35
C SER A 243 -15.30 -8.87 21.52
N LEU A 244 -16.48 -8.71 22.14
CA LEU A 244 -16.69 -7.97 23.39
C LEU A 244 -15.73 -8.48 24.47
#